data_0b0d17af838f94d036bed8180e548104
#
_entry.id   0b0d17af838f94d036bed8180e548104
#
_cell.length_a   1.000
_cell.length_b   1.000
_cell.length_c   1.000
_cell.angle_alpha   90.00
_cell.angle_beta   90.00
_cell.angle_gamma   90.00
#
_symmetry.space_group_name_H-M   'P 1'
#
loop_
_entity.id
_entity.type
_entity.pdbx_description
1 polymer ?
#
loop_
_entity_poly.entity_id
_entity_poly.type
_entity_poly.pdbx_seq_one_letter_code
_entity_poly.pdbx_strand_id
1 'polypeptide(L)'
;LMKVLAGIIKPESGRIQINGKEVQILSPIHSQQLGIGMVHQHFMLIPTLSVAKNVCIGLKSAGYPFPNILKVENELIKISEKYNLQIDPKAIVSTLSVGTQQRVEILKALYRGAKILILDEPTSILTPQETHGLFGIIKFLTGQGCSVIFISHKLNEVMEISDRITVLRQGKVTAEISKDETNEKDLAILMVGHEFTKKRTIKPVPPEASELVKIDRITYFDERKLPVLRELDLTVKKGEIQGIAGVDGNGQVELAKGLAGILRPASGRIFINCNDVTQ
;
A
#
# COMPACT_ATOMS: atom_id res chain seq x y z
N LEU A 1 -2.13 -17.94 -0.27
CA LEU A 1 -2.50 -18.27 1.11
C LEU A 1 -3.53 -17.29 1.66
N MET A 2 -3.28 -15.97 1.61
CA MET A 2 -4.19 -14.94 2.18
C MET A 2 -5.56 -14.92 1.51
N LYS A 3 -5.63 -15.11 0.19
CA LYS A 3 -6.93 -15.25 -0.50
C LYS A 3 -7.74 -16.46 -0.04
N VAL A 4 -7.08 -17.52 0.45
CA VAL A 4 -7.74 -18.68 1.06
C VAL A 4 -8.33 -18.30 2.42
N LEU A 5 -7.54 -17.64 3.28
CA LEU A 5 -8.02 -17.17 4.59
C LEU A 5 -9.12 -16.11 4.47
N ALA A 6 -9.06 -15.27 3.44
CA ALA A 6 -10.12 -14.30 3.13
C ALA A 6 -11.37 -14.93 2.50
N GLY A 7 -11.38 -16.24 2.20
CA GLY A 7 -12.51 -16.96 1.61
C GLY A 7 -12.76 -16.65 0.13
N ILE A 8 -11.78 -16.08 -0.56
CA ILE A 8 -11.84 -15.73 -2.00
C ILE A 8 -11.55 -16.96 -2.86
N ILE A 9 -10.62 -17.83 -2.40
CA ILE A 9 -10.21 -19.05 -3.10
C ILE A 9 -10.35 -20.23 -2.13
N LYS A 10 -10.86 -21.36 -2.60
CA LYS A 10 -10.88 -22.60 -1.84
C LYS A 10 -9.52 -23.31 -1.94
N PRO A 11 -8.98 -23.86 -0.84
CA PRO A 11 -7.77 -24.68 -0.90
C PRO A 11 -8.09 -26.02 -1.58
N GLU A 12 -7.15 -26.56 -2.35
CA GLU A 12 -7.27 -27.90 -2.94
C GLU A 12 -7.07 -29.00 -1.88
N SER A 13 -6.20 -28.74 -0.91
CA SER A 13 -5.88 -29.64 0.19
C SER A 13 -5.40 -28.87 1.42
N GLY A 14 -5.30 -29.56 2.55
CA GLY A 14 -4.84 -28.99 3.81
C GLY A 14 -5.96 -28.68 4.79
N ARG A 15 -5.59 -28.18 5.97
CA ARG A 15 -6.51 -27.87 7.07
C ARG A 15 -6.27 -26.46 7.58
N ILE A 16 -7.35 -25.77 7.93
CA ILE A 16 -7.30 -24.45 8.57
C ILE A 16 -7.85 -24.61 9.97
N GLN A 17 -7.11 -24.12 10.95
CA GLN A 17 -7.54 -24.10 12.35
C GLN A 17 -7.59 -22.68 12.88
N ILE A 18 -8.69 -22.32 13.55
CA ILE A 18 -8.88 -21.05 14.24
C ILE A 18 -9.25 -21.36 15.68
N ASN A 19 -8.49 -20.83 16.63
CA ASN A 19 -8.66 -21.13 18.07
C ASN A 19 -8.69 -22.63 18.36
N GLY A 20 -7.83 -23.41 17.70
CA GLY A 20 -7.73 -24.88 17.86
C GLY A 20 -8.85 -25.69 17.21
N LYS A 21 -9.82 -25.06 16.57
CA LYS A 21 -10.92 -25.73 15.87
C LYS A 21 -10.68 -25.74 14.37
N GLU A 22 -10.86 -26.90 13.74
CA GLU A 22 -10.80 -27.01 12.28
C GLU A 22 -12.02 -26.32 11.65
N VAL A 23 -11.78 -25.50 10.64
CA VAL A 23 -12.78 -24.72 9.95
C VAL A 23 -12.61 -24.80 8.43
N GLN A 24 -13.73 -24.79 7.71
CA GLN A 24 -13.74 -24.62 6.27
C GLN A 24 -14.25 -23.22 5.94
N ILE A 25 -13.41 -22.41 5.29
CA ILE A 25 -13.80 -21.06 4.88
C ILE A 25 -14.50 -21.13 3.53
N LEU A 26 -15.81 -20.91 3.52
CA LEU A 26 -16.66 -21.12 2.34
C LEU A 26 -16.82 -19.85 1.47
N SER A 27 -16.66 -18.68 2.07
CA SER A 27 -16.86 -17.38 1.40
C SER A 27 -16.20 -16.24 2.19
N PRO A 28 -16.03 -15.04 1.59
CA PRO A 28 -15.55 -13.88 2.32
C PRO A 28 -16.43 -13.48 3.52
N ILE A 29 -17.74 -13.64 3.41
CA ILE A 29 -18.68 -13.39 4.53
C ILE A 29 -18.41 -14.37 5.66
N HIS A 30 -18.20 -15.65 5.35
CA HIS A 30 -17.88 -16.66 6.37
C HIS A 30 -16.52 -16.39 7.03
N SER A 31 -15.51 -15.96 6.27
CA SER A 31 -14.22 -15.52 6.81
C SER A 31 -14.40 -14.37 7.81
N GLN A 32 -15.22 -13.38 7.49
CA GLN A 32 -15.54 -12.27 8.40
C GLN A 32 -16.26 -12.74 9.66
N GLN A 33 -17.21 -13.69 9.55
CA GLN A 33 -17.90 -14.28 10.71
C GLN A 33 -16.96 -15.05 11.65
N LEU A 34 -15.88 -15.61 11.11
CA LEU A 34 -14.80 -16.23 11.87
C LEU A 34 -13.83 -15.20 12.49
N GLY A 35 -14.09 -13.91 12.29
CA GLY A 35 -13.28 -12.82 12.83
C GLY A 35 -12.03 -12.52 12.03
N ILE A 36 -11.97 -12.90 10.75
CA ILE A 36 -10.84 -12.55 9.86
C ILE A 36 -11.22 -11.32 9.04
N GLY A 37 -10.41 -10.26 9.15
CA GLY A 37 -10.48 -9.07 8.29
C GLY A 37 -9.27 -9.00 7.38
N MET A 38 -9.45 -8.60 6.12
CA MET A 38 -8.36 -8.38 5.18
C MET A 38 -8.38 -6.96 4.65
N VAL A 39 -7.25 -6.31 4.71
CA VAL A 39 -6.94 -5.03 4.06
C VAL A 39 -6.07 -5.33 2.85
N HIS A 40 -6.59 -4.99 1.67
CA HIS A 40 -5.93 -5.26 0.41
C HIS A 40 -4.90 -4.19 0.07
N GLN A 41 -3.94 -4.53 -0.80
CA GLN A 41 -2.91 -3.63 -1.32
C GLN A 41 -3.52 -2.39 -2.00
N HIS A 42 -4.63 -2.55 -2.73
CA HIS A 42 -5.40 -1.46 -3.30
C HIS A 42 -6.66 -1.23 -2.48
N PHE A 43 -6.92 0.00 -2.11
CA PHE A 43 -8.08 0.33 -1.29
C PHE A 43 -9.39 -0.04 -1.96
N MET A 44 -10.24 -0.73 -1.22
CA MET A 44 -11.59 -1.09 -1.66
C MET A 44 -12.61 -0.05 -1.13
N LEU A 45 -12.24 1.23 -1.29
CA LEU A 45 -13.07 2.38 -0.88
C LEU A 45 -13.66 3.07 -2.11
N ILE A 46 -14.90 3.52 -2.00
CA ILE A 46 -15.57 4.35 -3.01
C ILE A 46 -15.23 5.81 -2.73
N PRO A 47 -14.46 6.49 -3.60
CA PRO A 47 -13.91 7.82 -3.32
C PRO A 47 -14.97 8.90 -3.05
N THR A 48 -16.12 8.80 -3.72
CA THR A 48 -17.23 9.79 -3.64
C THR A 48 -18.12 9.63 -2.41
N LEU A 49 -17.96 8.56 -1.65
CA LEU A 49 -18.74 8.29 -0.46
C LEU A 49 -18.01 8.71 0.82
N SER A 50 -18.78 9.01 1.88
CA SER A 50 -18.22 9.20 3.21
C SER A 50 -17.66 7.88 3.78
N VAL A 51 -16.80 7.99 4.78
CA VAL A 51 -16.24 6.84 5.51
C VAL A 51 -17.38 5.95 6.04
N ALA A 52 -18.38 6.53 6.72
CA ALA A 52 -19.51 5.78 7.26
C ALA A 52 -20.27 5.02 6.16
N LYS A 53 -20.53 5.63 5.02
CA LYS A 53 -21.18 4.98 3.88
C LYS A 53 -20.34 3.83 3.33
N ASN A 54 -19.01 4.01 3.20
CA ASN A 54 -18.11 2.95 2.77
C ASN A 54 -18.12 1.74 3.70
N VAL A 55 -18.19 1.96 5.01
CA VAL A 55 -18.27 0.87 6.00
C VAL A 55 -19.59 0.13 5.93
N CYS A 56 -20.70 0.85 5.69
CA CYS A 56 -22.06 0.25 5.61
C CYS A 56 -22.27 -0.70 4.42
N ILE A 57 -21.51 -0.53 3.34
CA ILE A 57 -21.71 -1.33 2.12
C ILE A 57 -21.62 -2.83 2.43
N GLY A 58 -22.66 -3.57 2.04
CA GLY A 58 -22.73 -5.03 2.22
C GLY A 58 -23.11 -5.50 3.62
N LEU A 59 -23.40 -4.60 4.57
CA LEU A 59 -23.77 -4.96 5.94
C LEU A 59 -25.29 -4.94 6.15
N LYS A 60 -25.89 -6.10 6.39
CA LYS A 60 -27.31 -6.19 6.81
C LYS A 60 -27.56 -5.61 8.19
N SER A 61 -26.56 -5.66 9.08
CA SER A 61 -26.63 -5.13 10.46
C SER A 61 -26.75 -3.62 10.56
N ALA A 62 -26.39 -2.88 9.49
CA ALA A 62 -26.48 -1.43 9.45
C ALA A 62 -27.92 -0.90 9.30
N GLY A 63 -28.95 -1.76 9.25
CA GLY A 63 -30.36 -1.39 9.05
C GLY A 63 -30.81 -1.63 7.61
N TYR A 64 -31.06 -2.89 7.26
CA TYR A 64 -31.59 -3.25 5.94
C TYR A 64 -33.10 -2.94 5.87
N PRO A 65 -33.67 -2.39 4.76
CA PRO A 65 -32.96 -2.06 3.50
C PRO A 65 -32.24 -0.71 3.50
N PHE A 66 -32.51 0.16 4.46
CA PHE A 66 -31.89 1.48 4.54
C PHE A 66 -30.96 1.56 5.77
N PRO A 67 -29.63 1.70 5.56
CA PRO A 67 -28.69 1.78 6.67
C PRO A 67 -28.94 3.03 7.52
N ASN A 68 -28.96 2.86 8.85
CA ASN A 68 -28.98 3.98 9.78
C ASN A 68 -27.58 4.59 9.89
N ILE A 69 -27.26 5.53 9.01
CA ILE A 69 -25.92 6.14 8.90
C ILE A 69 -25.52 6.81 10.21
N LEU A 70 -26.42 7.52 10.90
CA LEU A 70 -26.10 8.18 12.17
C LEU A 70 -25.68 7.19 13.26
N LYS A 71 -26.34 6.01 13.32
CA LYS A 71 -25.93 4.95 14.25
C LYS A 71 -24.53 4.47 13.93
N VAL A 72 -24.24 4.22 12.64
CA VAL A 72 -22.92 3.76 12.19
C VAL A 72 -21.84 4.81 12.46
N GLU A 73 -22.10 6.09 12.18
CA GLU A 73 -21.18 7.19 12.51
C GLU A 73 -20.80 7.18 13.99
N ASN A 74 -21.77 7.07 14.89
CA ASN A 74 -21.53 7.03 16.33
C ASN A 74 -20.72 5.79 16.78
N GLU A 75 -20.99 4.64 16.17
CA GLU A 75 -20.22 3.40 16.43
C GLU A 75 -18.80 3.52 15.91
N LEU A 76 -18.59 4.10 14.72
CA LEU A 76 -17.28 4.35 14.15
C LEU A 76 -16.44 5.33 14.96
N ILE A 77 -17.04 6.39 15.52
CA ILE A 77 -16.35 7.30 16.43
C ILE A 77 -15.79 6.51 17.62
N LYS A 78 -16.62 5.71 18.28
CA LYS A 78 -16.18 4.88 19.43
C LYS A 78 -15.04 3.93 19.08
N ILE A 79 -15.10 3.28 17.91
CA ILE A 79 -14.03 2.37 17.45
C ILE A 79 -12.77 3.18 17.09
N SER A 80 -12.92 4.31 16.41
CA SER A 80 -11.82 5.20 16.05
C SER A 80 -11.09 5.73 17.29
N GLU A 81 -11.81 6.13 18.32
CA GLU A 81 -11.26 6.55 19.61
C GLU A 81 -10.60 5.38 20.33
N LYS A 82 -11.30 4.24 20.44
CA LYS A 82 -10.79 3.04 21.10
C LYS A 82 -9.46 2.57 20.55
N TYR A 83 -9.26 2.64 19.22
CA TYR A 83 -8.06 2.16 18.53
C TYR A 83 -7.14 3.30 18.05
N ASN A 84 -7.37 4.53 18.50
CA ASN A 84 -6.59 5.73 18.17
C ASN A 84 -6.39 5.93 16.66
N LEU A 85 -7.44 5.71 15.86
CA LEU A 85 -7.38 5.80 14.40
C LEU A 85 -7.52 7.23 13.88
N GLN A 86 -8.12 8.13 14.67
CA GLN A 86 -8.34 9.55 14.34
C GLN A 86 -9.05 9.76 13.00
N ILE A 87 -10.20 9.11 12.82
CA ILE A 87 -10.99 9.15 11.58
C ILE A 87 -12.31 9.86 11.84
N ASP A 88 -12.66 10.83 10.97
CA ASP A 88 -13.99 11.40 10.92
C ASP A 88 -14.89 10.54 10.01
N PRO A 89 -15.97 9.91 10.54
CA PRO A 89 -16.89 9.10 9.76
C PRO A 89 -17.64 9.85 8.66
N LYS A 90 -17.74 11.18 8.75
CA LYS A 90 -18.44 12.02 7.78
C LYS A 90 -17.55 12.46 6.62
N ALA A 91 -16.24 12.37 6.77
CA ALA A 91 -15.29 12.78 5.75
C ALA A 91 -15.48 11.98 4.45
N ILE A 92 -15.38 12.66 3.31
CA ILE A 92 -15.42 12.03 1.98
C ILE A 92 -14.05 11.38 1.69
N VAL A 93 -14.06 10.13 1.25
CA VAL A 93 -12.81 9.35 1.08
C VAL A 93 -11.83 10.01 0.14
N SER A 94 -12.27 10.62 -0.97
CA SER A 94 -11.40 11.32 -1.93
C SER A 94 -10.65 12.52 -1.36
N THR A 95 -11.07 13.07 -0.21
CA THR A 95 -10.39 14.20 0.45
C THR A 95 -9.35 13.75 1.47
N LEU A 96 -9.26 12.45 1.75
CA LEU A 96 -8.37 11.88 2.75
C LEU A 96 -6.98 11.59 2.15
N SER A 97 -5.94 11.78 2.96
CA SER A 97 -4.60 11.29 2.61
C SER A 97 -4.58 9.76 2.47
N VAL A 98 -3.61 9.25 1.73
CA VAL A 98 -3.42 7.79 1.52
C VAL A 98 -3.31 7.06 2.86
N GLY A 99 -2.53 7.59 3.81
CA GLY A 99 -2.40 7.01 5.14
C GLY A 99 -3.70 7.04 5.95
N THR A 100 -4.56 8.03 5.73
CA THR A 100 -5.89 8.07 6.35
C THR A 100 -6.83 7.05 5.71
N GLN A 101 -6.80 6.89 4.38
CA GLN A 101 -7.56 5.86 3.68
C GLN A 101 -7.17 4.45 4.15
N GLN A 102 -5.88 4.21 4.39
CA GLN A 102 -5.39 2.96 4.98
C GLN A 102 -6.02 2.71 6.36
N ARG A 103 -6.07 3.74 7.22
CA ARG A 103 -6.73 3.65 8.53
C ARG A 103 -8.23 3.39 8.41
N VAL A 104 -8.90 3.93 7.38
CA VAL A 104 -10.31 3.65 7.10
C VAL A 104 -10.54 2.17 6.74
N GLU A 105 -9.66 1.55 5.96
CA GLU A 105 -9.76 0.11 5.67
C GLU A 105 -9.60 -0.74 6.95
N ILE A 106 -8.67 -0.36 7.83
CA ILE A 106 -8.51 -1.01 9.14
C ILE A 106 -9.78 -0.82 9.99
N LEU A 107 -10.29 0.41 10.07
CA LEU A 107 -11.54 0.72 10.79
C LEU A 107 -12.71 -0.12 10.27
N LYS A 108 -12.83 -0.26 8.96
CA LYS A 108 -13.86 -1.09 8.29
C LYS A 108 -13.75 -2.56 8.70
N ALA A 109 -12.54 -3.10 8.76
CA ALA A 109 -12.31 -4.47 9.21
C ALA A 109 -12.66 -4.66 10.71
N LEU A 110 -12.25 -3.72 11.55
CA LEU A 110 -12.55 -3.74 12.99
C LEU A 110 -14.05 -3.57 13.27
N TYR A 111 -14.75 -2.70 12.55
CA TYR A 111 -16.21 -2.53 12.64
C TYR A 111 -16.94 -3.84 12.32
N ARG A 112 -16.40 -4.63 11.41
CA ARG A 112 -16.92 -5.96 11.04
C ARG A 112 -16.53 -7.07 12.02
N GLY A 113 -15.86 -6.73 13.12
CA GLY A 113 -15.52 -7.66 14.19
C GLY A 113 -14.23 -8.46 13.96
N ALA A 114 -13.30 -7.94 13.17
CA ALA A 114 -12.02 -8.62 12.95
C ALA A 114 -11.24 -8.77 14.26
N LYS A 115 -10.80 -9.99 14.53
CA LYS A 115 -9.87 -10.40 15.60
C LYS A 115 -8.53 -10.83 15.03
N ILE A 116 -8.51 -11.21 13.77
CA ILE A 116 -7.33 -11.52 12.96
C ILE A 116 -7.34 -10.55 11.79
N LEU A 117 -6.34 -9.69 11.69
CA LEU A 117 -6.23 -8.70 10.63
C LEU A 117 -5.11 -9.09 9.67
N ILE A 118 -5.44 -9.27 8.40
CA ILE A 118 -4.49 -9.53 7.33
C ILE A 118 -4.22 -8.20 6.63
N LEU A 119 -2.96 -7.77 6.58
CA LEU A 119 -2.50 -6.56 5.90
C LEU A 119 -1.61 -6.97 4.73
N ASP A 120 -2.07 -6.77 3.50
CA ASP A 120 -1.37 -7.16 2.28
C ASP A 120 -0.66 -5.94 1.68
N GLU A 121 0.67 -5.88 1.84
CA GLU A 121 1.55 -4.76 1.45
C GLU A 121 1.02 -3.37 1.85
N PRO A 122 0.65 -3.16 3.13
CA PRO A 122 -0.10 -1.97 3.54
C PRO A 122 0.72 -0.67 3.49
N THR A 123 2.01 -0.76 3.27
CA THR A 123 2.95 0.39 3.23
C THR A 123 3.47 0.72 1.84
N SER A 124 2.97 0.03 0.80
CA SER A 124 3.50 0.16 -0.57
C SER A 124 3.41 1.58 -1.14
N ILE A 125 2.39 2.33 -0.74
CA ILE A 125 2.09 3.70 -1.19
C ILE A 125 2.16 4.74 -0.08
N LEU A 126 2.60 4.35 1.12
CA LEU A 126 2.73 5.25 2.28
C LEU A 126 4.07 5.96 2.31
N THR A 127 4.06 7.19 2.81
CA THR A 127 5.28 7.89 3.20
C THR A 127 5.91 7.23 4.44
N PRO A 128 7.21 7.44 4.73
CA PRO A 128 7.84 6.92 5.95
C PRO A 128 7.12 7.33 7.23
N GLN A 129 6.62 8.58 7.31
CA GLN A 129 5.88 9.07 8.47
C GLN A 129 4.54 8.35 8.64
N GLU A 130 3.81 8.11 7.53
CA GLU A 130 2.55 7.35 7.56
C GLU A 130 2.79 5.88 7.91
N THR A 131 3.90 5.29 7.46
CA THR A 131 4.31 3.92 7.81
C THR A 131 4.56 3.79 9.31
N HIS A 132 5.30 4.72 9.93
CA HIS A 132 5.49 4.73 11.38
C HIS A 132 4.16 4.89 12.14
N GLY A 133 3.26 5.75 11.63
CA GLY A 133 1.92 5.90 12.18
C GLY A 133 1.11 4.59 12.12
N LEU A 134 1.18 3.87 11.00
CA LEU A 134 0.55 2.56 10.83
C LEU A 134 1.12 1.51 11.80
N PHE A 135 2.43 1.47 11.99
CA PHE A 135 3.07 0.55 12.93
C PHE A 135 2.65 0.82 14.38
N GLY A 136 2.49 2.09 14.76
CA GLY A 136 1.92 2.46 16.06
C GLY A 136 0.51 1.91 16.24
N ILE A 137 -0.33 1.98 15.21
CA ILE A 137 -1.69 1.42 15.22
C ILE A 137 -1.64 -0.11 15.34
N ILE A 138 -0.78 -0.79 14.57
CA ILE A 138 -0.64 -2.26 14.62
C ILE A 138 -0.22 -2.71 16.01
N LYS A 139 0.81 -2.09 16.61
CA LYS A 139 1.26 -2.38 17.98
C LYS A 139 0.16 -2.15 19.02
N PHE A 140 -0.64 -1.10 18.84
CA PHE A 140 -1.78 -0.85 19.71
C PHE A 140 -2.85 -1.95 19.59
N LEU A 141 -3.19 -2.34 18.35
CA LEU A 141 -4.17 -3.40 18.07
C LEU A 141 -3.74 -4.75 18.65
N THR A 142 -2.46 -5.11 18.49
CA THR A 142 -1.92 -6.37 19.06
C THR A 142 -1.95 -6.34 20.59
N GLY A 143 -1.66 -5.20 21.21
CA GLY A 143 -1.80 -4.98 22.65
C GLY A 143 -3.24 -5.11 23.16
N GLN A 144 -4.25 -4.93 22.28
CA GLN A 144 -5.68 -5.16 22.59
C GLN A 144 -6.15 -6.58 22.21
N GLY A 145 -5.22 -7.51 21.89
CA GLY A 145 -5.52 -8.91 21.59
C GLY A 145 -5.93 -9.19 20.15
N CYS A 146 -5.76 -8.24 19.22
CA CYS A 146 -5.92 -8.50 17.80
C CYS A 146 -4.66 -9.18 17.26
N SER A 147 -4.78 -10.28 16.53
CA SER A 147 -3.65 -10.90 15.82
C SER A 147 -3.49 -10.25 14.45
N VAL A 148 -2.26 -9.99 14.04
CA VAL A 148 -1.97 -9.36 12.74
C VAL A 148 -1.09 -10.26 11.90
N ILE A 149 -1.48 -10.48 10.65
CA ILE A 149 -0.66 -11.10 9.60
C ILE A 149 -0.24 -9.97 8.67
N PHE A 150 1.04 -9.59 8.77
CA PHE A 150 1.62 -8.50 7.99
C PHE A 150 2.43 -9.07 6.82
N ILE A 151 2.07 -8.68 5.58
CA ILE A 151 2.75 -9.15 4.38
C ILE A 151 3.50 -7.97 3.79
N SER A 152 4.80 -8.12 3.63
CA SER A 152 5.66 -7.13 2.98
C SER A 152 6.87 -7.81 2.35
N HIS A 153 7.39 -7.21 1.29
CA HIS A 153 8.68 -7.55 0.71
C HIS A 153 9.81 -6.60 1.18
N LYS A 154 9.46 -5.58 1.99
CA LYS A 154 10.39 -4.64 2.59
C LYS A 154 10.90 -5.20 3.91
N LEU A 155 12.12 -5.73 3.91
CA LEU A 155 12.67 -6.47 5.05
C LEU A 155 12.84 -5.64 6.31
N ASN A 156 13.20 -4.35 6.17
CA ASN A 156 13.27 -3.41 7.27
C ASN A 156 11.91 -3.28 8.00
N GLU A 157 10.79 -3.23 7.27
CA GLU A 157 9.46 -3.16 7.85
C GLU A 157 9.10 -4.46 8.58
N VAL A 158 9.39 -5.61 7.96
CA VAL A 158 9.18 -6.93 8.57
C VAL A 158 9.96 -7.05 9.87
N MET A 159 11.24 -6.64 9.86
CA MET A 159 12.09 -6.64 11.06
C MET A 159 11.62 -5.67 12.15
N GLU A 160 10.98 -4.56 11.80
CA GLU A 160 10.49 -3.58 12.76
C GLU A 160 9.23 -4.04 13.49
N ILE A 161 8.27 -4.66 12.75
CA ILE A 161 6.91 -4.87 13.28
C ILE A 161 6.63 -6.31 13.74
N SER A 162 7.33 -7.32 13.19
CA SER A 162 6.97 -8.72 13.41
C SER A 162 7.57 -9.29 14.69
N ASP A 163 6.87 -10.24 15.32
CA ASP A 163 7.41 -11.09 16.39
C ASP A 163 8.00 -12.37 15.77
N ARG A 164 7.33 -12.95 14.77
CA ARG A 164 7.71 -14.17 14.06
C ARG A 164 7.57 -13.97 12.55
N ILE A 165 8.51 -14.51 11.80
CA ILE A 165 8.62 -14.33 10.36
C ILE A 165 8.52 -15.70 9.67
N THR A 166 7.60 -15.81 8.71
CA THR A 166 7.48 -16.98 7.84
C THR A 166 7.91 -16.59 6.43
N VAL A 167 8.97 -17.20 5.92
CA VAL A 167 9.48 -16.93 4.57
C VAL A 167 8.86 -17.92 3.57
N LEU A 168 8.22 -17.36 2.54
CA LEU A 168 7.60 -18.10 1.44
C LEU A 168 8.43 -17.94 0.16
N ARG A 169 8.78 -19.06 -0.47
CA ARG A 169 9.46 -19.09 -1.77
C ARG A 169 8.90 -20.20 -2.64
N GLN A 170 8.51 -19.86 -3.88
CA GLN A 170 7.92 -20.80 -4.85
C GLN A 170 6.74 -21.60 -4.27
N GLY A 171 5.90 -20.94 -3.48
CA GLY A 171 4.71 -21.55 -2.88
C GLY A 171 4.98 -22.43 -1.65
N LYS A 172 6.23 -22.54 -1.19
CA LYS A 172 6.63 -23.36 -0.03
C LYS A 172 7.15 -22.47 1.10
N VAL A 173 6.91 -22.89 2.34
CA VAL A 173 7.58 -22.30 3.51
C VAL A 173 9.03 -22.77 3.50
N THR A 174 9.97 -21.81 3.43
CA THR A 174 11.41 -22.08 3.47
C THR A 174 12.00 -21.89 4.85
N ALA A 175 11.39 -21.02 5.67
CA ALA A 175 11.79 -20.81 7.05
C ALA A 175 10.63 -20.28 7.90
N GLU A 176 10.64 -20.61 9.18
CA GLU A 176 9.84 -20.02 10.25
C GLU A 176 10.80 -19.64 11.38
N ILE A 177 10.94 -18.34 11.66
CA ILE A 177 12.04 -17.82 12.47
C ILE A 177 11.48 -16.74 13.40
N SER A 178 11.97 -16.68 14.63
CA SER A 178 11.75 -15.52 15.51
C SER A 178 12.51 -14.31 14.97
N LYS A 179 11.94 -13.11 15.14
CA LYS A 179 12.61 -11.86 14.76
C LYS A 179 14.02 -11.76 15.34
N ASP A 180 14.19 -12.16 16.60
CA ASP A 180 15.45 -12.01 17.33
C ASP A 180 16.54 -13.00 16.86
N GLU A 181 16.18 -14.00 16.05
CA GLU A 181 17.09 -15.03 15.54
C GLU A 181 17.53 -14.76 14.10
N THR A 182 17.19 -13.62 13.51
CA THR A 182 17.47 -13.31 12.11
C THR A 182 17.79 -11.83 11.89
N ASN A 183 18.19 -11.51 10.67
CA ASN A 183 18.43 -10.15 10.20
C ASN A 183 17.99 -10.00 8.74
N GLU A 184 17.95 -8.76 8.23
CA GLU A 184 17.52 -8.47 6.85
C GLU A 184 18.33 -9.25 5.79
N LYS A 185 19.63 -9.45 6.00
CA LYS A 185 20.50 -10.13 5.05
C LYS A 185 20.14 -11.61 4.97
N ASP A 186 19.96 -12.28 6.08
CA ASP A 186 19.61 -13.70 6.14
C ASP A 186 18.22 -13.94 5.57
N LEU A 187 17.26 -13.05 5.87
CA LEU A 187 15.92 -13.09 5.26
C LEU A 187 15.99 -12.94 3.75
N ALA A 188 16.80 -12.02 3.24
CA ALA A 188 16.98 -11.84 1.79
C ALA A 188 17.51 -13.11 1.12
N ILE A 189 18.48 -13.78 1.74
CA ILE A 189 19.03 -15.06 1.25
C ILE A 189 17.94 -16.14 1.23
N LEU A 190 17.15 -16.26 2.29
CA LEU A 190 16.05 -17.24 2.37
C LEU A 190 14.96 -17.00 1.32
N MET A 191 14.66 -15.74 1.02
CA MET A 191 13.66 -15.36 0.01
C MET A 191 14.14 -15.67 -1.41
N VAL A 192 15.40 -15.37 -1.72
CA VAL A 192 15.96 -15.52 -3.09
C VAL A 192 16.62 -16.88 -3.31
N GLY A 193 17.24 -17.45 -2.28
CA GLY A 193 17.84 -18.79 -2.30
C GLY A 193 19.32 -18.85 -2.64
N HIS A 194 19.96 -17.70 -2.83
CA HIS A 194 21.41 -17.58 -3.01
C HIS A 194 21.90 -16.21 -2.54
N GLU A 195 23.14 -16.14 -2.12
CA GLU A 195 23.76 -14.86 -1.78
C GLU A 195 23.85 -13.94 -3.00
N PHE A 196 23.48 -12.68 -2.81
CA PHE A 196 23.73 -11.63 -3.81
C PHE A 196 25.22 -11.30 -3.84
N THR A 197 26.01 -12.06 -4.60
CA THR A 197 27.46 -11.84 -4.72
C THR A 197 27.87 -10.86 -5.83
N LYS A 198 26.93 -10.31 -6.59
CA LYS A 198 27.29 -9.35 -7.64
C LYS A 198 27.14 -7.91 -7.15
N LYS A 199 28.23 -7.33 -6.66
CA LYS A 199 28.44 -5.88 -6.77
C LYS A 199 28.32 -5.52 -8.25
N ARG A 200 27.21 -4.90 -8.63
CA ARG A 200 27.05 -4.33 -9.97
C ARG A 200 28.10 -3.23 -10.09
N THR A 201 29.17 -3.45 -10.85
CA THR A 201 30.13 -2.40 -11.20
C THR A 201 29.39 -1.43 -12.12
N ILE A 202 28.88 -0.35 -11.53
CA ILE A 202 28.29 0.73 -12.31
C ILE A 202 29.48 1.37 -13.05
N LYS A 203 29.53 1.19 -14.36
CA LYS A 203 30.50 1.93 -15.18
C LYS A 203 30.12 3.41 -15.11
N PRO A 204 31.05 4.30 -14.72
CA PRO A 204 30.76 5.72 -14.71
C PRO A 204 30.39 6.17 -16.12
N VAL A 205 29.38 7.04 -16.21
CA VAL A 205 29.02 7.67 -17.49
C VAL A 205 30.18 8.56 -17.91
N PRO A 206 30.71 8.43 -19.14
CA PRO A 206 31.81 9.28 -19.60
C PRO A 206 31.40 10.77 -19.50
N PRO A 207 32.30 11.66 -19.04
CA PRO A 207 32.02 13.09 -18.94
C PRO A 207 31.55 13.72 -20.26
N GLU A 208 32.04 13.19 -21.37
CA GLU A 208 31.75 13.63 -22.75
C GLU A 208 30.51 12.98 -23.36
N ALA A 209 29.74 12.19 -22.58
CA ALA A 209 28.52 11.56 -23.10
C ALA A 209 27.53 12.63 -23.59
N SER A 210 27.01 12.45 -24.81
CA SER A 210 26.05 13.35 -25.43
C SER A 210 24.73 13.37 -24.65
N GLU A 211 24.09 14.54 -24.62
CA GLU A 211 22.74 14.69 -24.09
C GLU A 211 21.76 13.89 -24.95
N LEU A 212 21.03 12.99 -24.32
CA LEU A 212 20.03 12.16 -25.00
C LEU A 212 18.64 12.75 -24.87
N VAL A 213 18.28 13.20 -23.66
CA VAL A 213 17.03 13.89 -23.35
C VAL A 213 17.37 15.22 -22.70
N LYS A 214 16.74 16.28 -23.18
CA LYS A 214 16.79 17.60 -22.56
C LYS A 214 15.40 18.14 -22.41
N ILE A 215 15.06 18.55 -21.20
CA ILE A 215 13.82 19.23 -20.85
C ILE A 215 14.20 20.66 -20.49
N ASP A 216 13.55 21.64 -21.10
CA ASP A 216 13.77 23.07 -20.91
C ASP A 216 12.49 23.71 -20.38
N ARG A 217 12.50 24.11 -19.11
CA ARG A 217 11.46 24.83 -18.36
C ARG A 217 10.04 24.30 -18.58
N ILE A 218 9.87 22.98 -18.46
CA ILE A 218 8.58 22.34 -18.69
C ILE A 218 7.63 22.61 -17.54
N THR A 219 6.36 22.92 -17.87
CA THR A 219 5.29 23.14 -16.89
C THR A 219 4.09 22.26 -17.24
N TYR A 220 3.54 21.56 -16.23
CA TYR A 220 2.31 20.81 -16.32
C TYR A 220 1.30 21.27 -15.25
N PHE A 221 0.00 21.21 -15.59
CA PHE A 221 -1.10 21.48 -14.67
C PHE A 221 -1.94 20.21 -14.43
N ASP A 222 -2.52 20.11 -13.24
CA ASP A 222 -3.51 19.08 -12.92
C ASP A 222 -4.89 19.40 -13.53
N GLU A 223 -5.88 18.51 -13.34
CA GLU A 223 -7.26 18.70 -13.80
C GLU A 223 -7.93 19.95 -13.19
N ARG A 224 -7.45 20.42 -12.03
CA ARG A 224 -7.91 21.61 -11.33
C ARG A 224 -7.16 22.87 -11.76
N LYS A 225 -6.32 22.77 -12.79
CA LYS A 225 -5.45 23.84 -13.30
C LYS A 225 -4.43 24.35 -12.27
N LEU A 226 -4.04 23.51 -11.31
CA LEU A 226 -2.94 23.80 -10.40
C LEU A 226 -1.63 23.27 -10.98
N PRO A 227 -0.53 24.05 -10.92
CA PRO A 227 0.74 23.61 -11.49
C PRO A 227 1.34 22.47 -10.64
N VAL A 228 1.53 21.31 -11.25
CA VAL A 228 2.17 20.13 -10.66
C VAL A 228 3.66 20.06 -10.96
N LEU A 229 4.08 20.54 -12.13
CA LEU A 229 5.47 20.82 -12.45
C LEU A 229 5.61 22.27 -12.88
N ARG A 230 6.65 22.95 -12.39
CA ARG A 230 6.90 24.37 -12.67
C ARG A 230 8.32 24.55 -13.17
N GLU A 231 8.44 24.95 -14.45
CA GLU A 231 9.71 25.30 -15.10
C GLU A 231 10.82 24.26 -14.80
N LEU A 232 10.48 22.96 -14.92
CA LEU A 232 11.44 21.89 -14.68
C LEU A 232 12.47 21.81 -15.79
N ASP A 233 13.74 21.87 -15.42
CA ASP A 233 14.89 21.56 -16.26
C ASP A 233 15.43 20.18 -15.90
N LEU A 234 15.69 19.34 -16.90
CA LEU A 234 16.29 18.03 -16.72
C LEU A 234 17.11 17.66 -17.93
N THR A 235 18.30 17.10 -17.72
CA THR A 235 19.13 16.54 -18.78
C THR A 235 19.51 15.11 -18.45
N VAL A 236 19.36 14.20 -19.42
CA VAL A 236 19.79 12.79 -19.28
C VAL A 236 20.80 12.50 -20.39
N LYS A 237 21.99 12.02 -20.02
CA LYS A 237 23.07 11.67 -20.93
C LYS A 237 22.92 10.24 -21.45
N LYS A 238 23.53 9.95 -22.58
CA LYS A 238 23.56 8.62 -23.14
C LYS A 238 24.25 7.62 -22.21
N GLY A 239 23.53 6.53 -21.84
CA GLY A 239 24.05 5.51 -20.92
C GLY A 239 23.93 5.87 -19.44
N GLU A 240 23.31 7.02 -19.10
CA GLU A 240 23.04 7.45 -17.73
C GLU A 240 21.74 6.83 -17.19
N ILE A 241 21.72 6.61 -15.89
CA ILE A 241 20.49 6.33 -15.13
C ILE A 241 20.23 7.57 -14.27
N GLN A 242 19.30 8.42 -14.72
CA GLN A 242 18.87 9.59 -13.95
C GLN A 242 17.74 9.18 -13.00
N GLY A 243 18.01 9.22 -11.69
CA GLY A 243 17.00 8.97 -10.66
C GLY A 243 16.13 10.21 -10.41
N ILE A 244 14.81 10.03 -10.35
CA ILE A 244 13.85 11.09 -9.97
C ILE A 244 13.16 10.63 -8.69
N ALA A 245 13.39 11.34 -7.59
CA ALA A 245 12.82 11.04 -6.29
C ALA A 245 11.80 12.11 -5.88
N GLY A 246 10.77 11.70 -5.19
CA GLY A 246 9.73 12.59 -4.64
C GLY A 246 8.61 11.77 -4.01
N VAL A 247 7.84 12.39 -3.12
CA VAL A 247 6.60 11.79 -2.62
C VAL A 247 5.52 11.84 -3.69
N ASP A 248 4.52 10.97 -3.57
CA ASP A 248 3.41 10.91 -4.53
C ASP A 248 2.71 12.27 -4.68
N GLY A 249 2.31 12.60 -5.92
CA GLY A 249 1.67 13.88 -6.24
C GLY A 249 2.63 15.05 -6.55
N ASN A 250 3.95 14.83 -6.58
CA ASN A 250 4.94 15.88 -6.89
C ASN A 250 5.33 15.96 -8.39
N GLY A 251 4.49 15.44 -9.29
CA GLY A 251 4.64 15.61 -10.73
C GLY A 251 5.45 14.53 -11.45
N GLN A 252 5.91 13.47 -10.76
CA GLN A 252 6.66 12.36 -11.39
C GLN A 252 5.83 11.66 -12.47
N VAL A 253 4.52 11.50 -12.21
CA VAL A 253 3.58 10.86 -13.14
C VAL A 253 3.39 11.74 -14.38
N GLU A 254 3.23 13.04 -14.21
CA GLU A 254 3.08 14.02 -15.30
C GLU A 254 4.34 14.09 -16.14
N LEU A 255 5.52 14.09 -15.50
CA LEU A 255 6.80 14.03 -16.19
C LEU A 255 6.93 12.75 -17.04
N ALA A 256 6.61 11.59 -16.46
CA ALA A 256 6.66 10.31 -17.18
C ALA A 256 5.68 10.28 -18.37
N LYS A 257 4.44 10.77 -18.17
CA LYS A 257 3.43 10.88 -19.24
C LYS A 257 3.85 11.86 -20.33
N GLY A 258 4.52 12.96 -19.95
CA GLY A 258 5.06 13.93 -20.89
C GLY A 258 6.17 13.34 -21.76
N LEU A 259 7.14 12.67 -21.13
CA LEU A 259 8.22 11.98 -21.85
C LEU A 259 7.72 10.84 -22.76
N ALA A 260 6.61 10.19 -22.37
CA ALA A 260 5.95 9.16 -23.18
C ALA A 260 5.04 9.75 -24.30
N GLY A 261 4.91 11.07 -24.40
CA GLY A 261 4.04 11.73 -25.39
C GLY A 261 2.54 11.60 -25.12
N ILE A 262 2.16 11.18 -23.92
CA ILE A 262 0.74 11.00 -23.50
C ILE A 262 0.15 12.34 -23.02
N LEU A 263 0.95 13.17 -22.41
CA LEU A 263 0.53 14.46 -21.84
C LEU A 263 1.35 15.60 -22.50
N ARG A 264 0.63 16.61 -23.03
CA ARG A 264 1.29 17.80 -23.60
C ARG A 264 1.62 18.80 -22.50
N PRO A 265 2.84 19.39 -22.51
CA PRO A 265 3.18 20.45 -21.58
C PRO A 265 2.40 21.73 -21.87
N ALA A 266 2.12 22.50 -20.82
CA ALA A 266 1.53 23.82 -20.94
C ALA A 266 2.55 24.86 -21.42
N SER A 267 3.84 24.67 -21.07
CA SER A 267 4.97 25.49 -21.53
C SER A 267 6.26 24.69 -21.41
N GLY A 268 7.33 25.21 -22.06
CA GLY A 268 8.65 24.56 -22.11
C GLY A 268 8.80 23.64 -23.30
N ARG A 269 9.92 22.95 -23.41
CA ARG A 269 10.28 22.09 -24.54
C ARG A 269 10.93 20.78 -24.09
N ILE A 270 10.72 19.73 -24.89
CA ILE A 270 11.36 18.42 -24.73
C ILE A 270 12.16 18.12 -25.99
N PHE A 271 13.44 17.81 -25.82
CA PHE A 271 14.32 17.40 -26.90
C PHE A 271 14.77 15.95 -26.67
N ILE A 272 14.71 15.13 -27.73
CA ILE A 272 15.27 13.76 -27.73
C ILE A 272 16.21 13.67 -28.93
N ASN A 273 17.48 13.30 -28.68
CA ASN A 273 18.53 13.31 -29.70
C ASN A 273 18.59 14.66 -30.46
N CYS A 274 18.55 15.77 -29.73
CA CYS A 274 18.53 17.15 -30.28
C CYS A 274 17.30 17.51 -31.13
N ASN A 275 16.32 16.62 -31.30
CA ASN A 275 15.07 16.89 -32.00
C ASN A 275 14.00 17.37 -31.00
N ASP A 276 13.33 18.47 -31.32
CA ASP A 276 12.19 18.94 -30.53
C ASP A 276 10.99 17.97 -30.71
N VAL A 277 10.54 17.36 -29.63
CA VAL A 277 9.43 16.40 -29.58
C VAL A 277 8.28 16.89 -28.70
N THR A 278 8.21 18.16 -28.45
CA THR A 278 7.26 18.80 -27.50
C THR A 278 5.77 18.64 -27.89
N GLN A 279 5.45 18.14 -29.08
CA GLN A 279 4.09 18.11 -29.67
C GLN A 279 3.07 17.27 -28.89
#